data_4458c7203540ed1cb48b3b10d2680f2f
#
_entry.id   4458c7203540ed1cb48b3b10d2680f2f
#
_cell.length_a   1.000
_cell.length_b   1.000
_cell.length_c   1.000
_cell.angle_alpha   90.00
_cell.angle_beta   90.00
_cell.angle_gamma   90.00
#
_symmetry.space_group_name_H-M   'P 1'
#
loop_
_entity.id
_entity.type
_entity.pdbx_description
1 polymer ?
#
loop_
_entity_poly.entity_id
_entity_poly.type
_entity_poly.pdbx_seq_one_letter_code
_entity_poly.pdbx_strand_id
1 'polypeptide(L)'
;MQTGIRLIAALVAGGIVYFGASAAAAAPKASKEVERGRYIVSIAGCNDCHTPGYAESGAKVPESKWLTGDVLGWRGPWGTTYPANLRIAIPKMSEDQWIKFARSTELRPPMPWWALRAMSEADLRAVYRYVGSLGPAGAPAPAYVPPNQEPKPPFVTFPAPPK
;
A
#
# COMPACT_ATOMS: atom_id res chain seq x y z
N MET A 1 9.57 89.58 -19.35
CA MET A 1 8.99 88.65 -18.45
C MET A 1 8.57 87.38 -19.29
N GLN A 2 9.39 86.40 -19.31
CA GLN A 2 9.14 85.13 -20.10
C GLN A 2 8.88 83.99 -19.12
N THR A 3 7.66 83.51 -19.17
CA THR A 3 7.20 82.37 -18.35
C THR A 3 7.47 81.07 -19.14
N GLY A 4 8.45 80.33 -18.69
CA GLY A 4 8.78 78.98 -19.29
C GLY A 4 7.89 77.86 -18.78
N ILE A 5 7.17 77.25 -19.65
CA ILE A 5 6.36 75.99 -19.40
C ILE A 5 7.29 74.81 -19.48
N ARG A 6 7.47 74.08 -18.40
CA ARG A 6 8.18 72.78 -18.35
C ARG A 6 7.18 71.65 -18.61
N LEU A 7 7.32 70.97 -19.75
CA LEU A 7 6.62 69.70 -20.03
C LEU A 7 7.34 68.60 -19.26
N ILE A 8 6.60 67.93 -18.37
CA ILE A 8 7.05 66.67 -17.71
C ILE A 8 6.52 65.55 -18.55
N ALA A 9 7.43 64.84 -19.23
CA ALA A 9 7.10 63.58 -19.92
C ALA A 9 7.06 62.43 -18.89
N ALA A 10 5.87 61.83 -18.67
CA ALA A 10 5.71 60.65 -17.85
C ALA A 10 5.98 59.38 -18.70
N LEU A 11 7.07 58.70 -18.39
CA LEU A 11 7.38 57.36 -18.93
C LEU A 11 6.52 56.32 -18.21
N VAL A 12 5.53 55.77 -18.91
CA VAL A 12 4.77 54.57 -18.46
C VAL A 12 5.58 53.35 -18.83
N ALA A 13 6.25 52.75 -17.84
CA ALA A 13 6.91 51.44 -18.00
C ALA A 13 5.84 50.33 -17.93
N GLY A 14 5.43 49.81 -19.08
CA GLY A 14 4.55 48.67 -19.19
C GLY A 14 5.28 47.39 -18.77
N GLY A 15 5.04 46.91 -17.54
CA GLY A 15 5.53 45.61 -17.09
C GLY A 15 4.75 44.48 -17.77
N ILE A 16 5.40 43.68 -18.61
CA ILE A 16 4.84 42.45 -19.17
C ILE A 16 4.93 41.39 -18.09
N VAL A 17 3.78 41.04 -17.48
CA VAL A 17 3.68 39.93 -16.55
C VAL A 17 3.62 38.61 -17.39
N TYR A 18 4.72 37.88 -17.44
CA TYR A 18 4.73 36.51 -17.99
C TYR A 18 4.01 35.56 -17.03
N PHE A 19 2.77 35.23 -17.33
CA PHE A 19 2.12 34.06 -16.74
C PHE A 19 2.80 32.81 -17.30
N GLY A 20 3.78 32.27 -16.58
CA GLY A 20 4.37 30.97 -16.86
C GLY A 20 3.31 29.88 -16.56
N ALA A 21 2.69 29.35 -17.60
CA ALA A 21 1.88 28.16 -17.48
C ALA A 21 2.79 27.00 -17.04
N SER A 22 2.79 26.66 -15.74
CA SER A 22 3.41 25.45 -15.22
C SER A 22 2.64 24.27 -15.81
N ALA A 23 3.17 23.65 -16.87
CA ALA A 23 2.67 22.37 -17.36
C ALA A 23 2.88 21.34 -16.23
N ALA A 24 1.80 20.96 -15.55
CA ALA A 24 1.84 19.84 -14.62
C ALA A 24 2.25 18.60 -15.43
N ALA A 25 3.47 18.13 -15.21
CA ALA A 25 3.95 16.90 -15.82
C ALA A 25 3.02 15.77 -15.35
N ALA A 26 2.34 15.12 -16.31
CA ALA A 26 1.53 13.94 -16.01
C ALA A 26 2.42 12.90 -15.33
N ALA A 27 1.96 12.36 -14.19
CA ALA A 27 2.69 11.29 -13.52
C ALA A 27 2.95 10.14 -14.51
N PRO A 28 4.14 9.53 -14.49
CA PRO A 28 4.47 8.44 -15.39
C PRO A 28 3.44 7.31 -15.22
N LYS A 29 2.90 6.84 -16.34
CA LYS A 29 1.94 5.73 -16.34
C LYS A 29 2.58 4.50 -15.73
N ALA A 30 1.86 3.85 -14.79
CA ALA A 30 2.34 2.61 -14.17
C ALA A 30 2.65 1.56 -15.26
N SER A 31 3.70 0.73 -15.04
CA SER A 31 4.00 -0.34 -15.96
C SER A 31 2.88 -1.38 -15.96
N LYS A 32 2.71 -2.11 -17.06
CA LYS A 32 1.71 -3.19 -17.17
C LYS A 32 1.84 -4.24 -16.06
N GLU A 33 3.05 -4.46 -15.57
CA GLU A 33 3.33 -5.40 -14.48
C GLU A 33 2.85 -4.86 -13.13
N VAL A 34 3.03 -3.57 -12.87
CA VAL A 34 2.49 -2.91 -11.67
C VAL A 34 0.96 -2.91 -11.70
N GLU A 35 0.35 -2.61 -12.86
CA GLU A 35 -1.11 -2.70 -13.05
C GLU A 35 -1.63 -4.13 -12.82
N ARG A 36 -0.90 -5.15 -13.32
CA ARG A 36 -1.22 -6.57 -13.08
C ARG A 36 -1.12 -6.92 -11.59
N GLY A 37 -0.07 -6.48 -10.92
CA GLY A 37 0.11 -6.71 -9.48
C GLY A 37 -1.01 -6.09 -8.65
N ARG A 38 -1.40 -4.85 -8.98
CA ARG A 38 -2.56 -4.18 -8.36
C ARG A 38 -3.83 -5.00 -8.53
N TYR A 39 -4.09 -5.49 -9.74
CA TYR A 39 -5.25 -6.34 -10.02
C TYR A 39 -5.23 -7.62 -9.19
N ILE A 40 -4.09 -8.34 -9.15
CA ILE A 40 -3.94 -9.57 -8.35
C ILE A 40 -4.20 -9.29 -6.86
N VAL A 41 -3.58 -8.27 -6.29
CA VAL A 41 -3.79 -7.88 -4.88
C VAL A 41 -5.27 -7.65 -4.57
N SER A 42 -6.00 -7.03 -5.50
CA SER A 42 -7.43 -6.74 -5.32
C SER A 42 -8.29 -8.00 -5.39
N ILE A 43 -8.06 -8.91 -6.36
CA ILE A 43 -8.92 -10.08 -6.56
C ILE A 43 -8.56 -11.29 -5.69
N ALA A 44 -7.32 -11.36 -5.21
CA ALA A 44 -6.85 -12.44 -4.34
C ALA A 44 -7.12 -12.17 -2.85
N GLY A 45 -7.86 -11.10 -2.51
CA GLY A 45 -8.25 -10.77 -1.14
C GLY A 45 -7.09 -10.34 -0.23
N CYS A 46 -5.96 -9.89 -0.78
CA CYS A 46 -4.83 -9.45 0.05
C CYS A 46 -5.22 -8.27 0.95
N ASN A 47 -6.02 -7.34 0.41
CA ASN A 47 -6.46 -6.17 1.14
C ASN A 47 -7.43 -6.50 2.27
N ASP A 48 -8.21 -7.58 2.18
CA ASP A 48 -9.24 -7.92 3.16
C ASP A 48 -8.66 -8.08 4.57
N CYS A 49 -7.40 -8.54 4.66
CA CYS A 49 -6.68 -8.67 5.91
C CYS A 49 -5.53 -7.67 6.04
N HIS A 50 -4.79 -7.37 4.96
CA HIS A 50 -3.57 -6.57 5.04
C HIS A 50 -3.79 -5.06 4.90
N THR A 51 -5.04 -4.60 4.81
CA THR A 51 -5.40 -3.17 4.74
C THR A 51 -6.48 -2.86 5.77
N PRO A 52 -6.18 -2.04 6.79
CA PRO A 52 -7.12 -1.75 7.86
C PRO A 52 -8.43 -1.17 7.33
N GLY A 53 -9.57 -1.73 7.76
CA GLY A 53 -10.91 -1.26 7.40
C GLY A 53 -11.32 -1.51 5.95
N TYR A 54 -10.58 -2.33 5.17
CA TYR A 54 -10.89 -2.55 3.76
C TYR A 54 -12.21 -3.30 3.55
N ALA A 55 -12.40 -4.42 4.23
CA ALA A 55 -13.62 -5.22 4.14
C ALA A 55 -14.83 -4.45 4.71
N GLU A 56 -14.69 -3.82 5.86
CA GLU A 56 -15.75 -3.07 6.54
C GLU A 56 -16.23 -1.86 5.73
N SER A 57 -15.33 -1.23 4.97
CA SER A 57 -15.67 -0.10 4.11
C SER A 57 -16.24 -0.49 2.75
N GLY A 58 -16.31 -1.79 2.44
CA GLY A 58 -16.65 -2.25 1.09
C GLY A 58 -15.62 -1.81 0.06
N ALA A 59 -14.34 -2.01 0.38
CA ALA A 59 -13.18 -1.69 -0.47
C ALA A 59 -12.97 -0.18 -0.76
N LYS A 60 -13.47 0.71 0.10
CA LYS A 60 -13.38 2.17 -0.11
C LYS A 60 -12.14 2.80 0.54
N VAL A 61 -11.18 1.99 0.98
CA VAL A 61 -9.90 2.51 1.51
C VAL A 61 -9.03 3.04 0.37
N PRO A 62 -8.50 4.27 0.44
CA PRO A 62 -7.60 4.81 -0.58
C PRO A 62 -6.36 3.92 -0.78
N GLU A 63 -5.93 3.71 -2.03
CA GLU A 63 -4.80 2.86 -2.40
C GLU A 63 -3.49 3.22 -1.68
N SER A 64 -3.29 4.50 -1.38
CA SER A 64 -2.15 4.98 -0.58
C SER A 64 -2.05 4.36 0.82
N LYS A 65 -3.15 3.77 1.32
CA LYS A 65 -3.22 3.08 2.62
C LYS A 65 -3.26 1.55 2.50
N TRP A 66 -3.20 0.99 1.30
CA TRP A 66 -3.27 -0.45 1.11
C TRP A 66 -2.02 -1.16 1.63
N LEU A 67 -2.21 -2.41 2.06
CA LEU A 67 -1.17 -3.37 2.42
C LEU A 67 -0.26 -2.94 3.59
N THR A 68 -0.74 -2.05 4.43
CA THR A 68 0.00 -1.55 5.61
C THR A 68 -0.06 -2.48 6.83
N GLY A 69 -0.68 -3.67 6.68
CA GLY A 69 -0.93 -4.58 7.80
C GLY A 69 -2.09 -4.14 8.66
N ASP A 70 -2.44 -4.92 9.69
CA ASP A 70 -3.50 -4.56 10.61
C ASP A 70 -3.12 -4.95 12.06
N VAL A 71 -3.72 -4.24 13.01
CA VAL A 71 -3.66 -4.56 14.45
C VAL A 71 -4.79 -5.50 14.89
N LEU A 72 -5.76 -5.79 14.02
CA LEU A 72 -6.80 -6.78 14.26
C LEU A 72 -6.20 -8.18 14.32
N GLY A 73 -6.26 -8.79 15.51
CA GLY A 73 -5.77 -10.15 15.73
C GLY A 73 -6.76 -11.22 15.25
N TRP A 74 -6.24 -12.31 14.70
CA TRP A 74 -7.01 -13.47 14.27
C TRP A 74 -6.68 -14.63 15.19
N ARG A 75 -7.53 -14.85 16.23
CA ARG A 75 -7.32 -15.84 17.28
C ARG A 75 -7.98 -17.17 16.94
N GLY A 76 -7.25 -18.26 17.14
CA GLY A 76 -7.74 -19.62 16.98
C GLY A 76 -6.88 -20.63 17.74
N PRO A 77 -7.05 -21.94 17.51
CA PRO A 77 -6.22 -22.97 18.15
C PRO A 77 -4.71 -22.80 17.89
N TRP A 78 -4.36 -22.08 16.84
CA TRP A 78 -2.98 -21.76 16.44
C TRP A 78 -2.36 -20.58 17.20
N GLY A 79 -3.09 -19.95 18.12
CA GLY A 79 -2.73 -18.66 18.75
C GLY A 79 -3.38 -17.47 18.05
N THR A 80 -2.78 -16.29 18.17
CA THR A 80 -3.26 -15.08 17.50
C THR A 80 -2.24 -14.60 16.48
N THR A 81 -2.65 -14.50 15.23
CA THR A 81 -1.87 -13.96 14.12
C THR A 81 -2.35 -12.57 13.75
N TYR A 82 -1.46 -11.74 13.23
CA TYR A 82 -1.76 -10.40 12.75
C TYR A 82 -1.33 -10.26 11.30
N PRO A 83 -2.14 -9.61 10.44
CA PRO A 83 -1.76 -9.39 9.05
C PRO A 83 -0.51 -8.51 8.96
N ALA A 84 0.54 -9.04 8.36
CA ALA A 84 1.80 -8.33 8.22
C ALA A 84 1.66 -7.06 7.36
N ASN A 85 2.45 -6.03 7.67
CA ASN A 85 2.62 -4.90 6.75
C ASN A 85 3.46 -5.36 5.55
N LEU A 86 2.78 -5.59 4.40
CA LEU A 86 3.43 -6.11 3.19
C LEU A 86 4.35 -5.08 2.54
N ARG A 87 4.08 -3.78 2.73
CA ARG A 87 4.92 -2.68 2.23
C ARG A 87 6.26 -2.57 2.95
N ILE A 88 6.39 -3.23 4.11
CA ILE A 88 7.64 -3.34 4.86
C ILE A 88 8.25 -4.74 4.68
N ALA A 89 7.41 -5.78 4.67
CA ALA A 89 7.89 -7.17 4.69
C ALA A 89 8.42 -7.64 3.32
N ILE A 90 7.69 -7.38 2.24
CA ILE A 90 8.06 -7.85 0.90
C ILE A 90 9.33 -7.18 0.39
N PRO A 91 9.53 -5.85 0.48
CA PRO A 91 10.75 -5.21 0.00
C PRO A 91 12.05 -5.56 0.78
N LYS A 92 11.95 -6.27 1.90
CA LYS A 92 13.13 -6.83 2.59
C LYS A 92 13.76 -8.01 1.85
N MET A 93 13.03 -8.58 0.90
CA MET A 93 13.45 -9.68 0.05
C MET A 93 13.77 -9.16 -1.35
N SER A 94 14.69 -9.82 -2.06
CA SER A 94 14.77 -9.65 -3.51
C SER A 94 13.54 -10.29 -4.17
N GLU A 95 13.29 -9.95 -5.43
CA GLU A 95 12.17 -10.52 -6.20
C GLU A 95 12.23 -12.06 -6.24
N ASP A 96 13.41 -12.64 -6.43
CA ASP A 96 13.60 -14.11 -6.44
C ASP A 96 13.44 -14.73 -5.04
N GLN A 97 13.88 -14.04 -3.99
CA GLN A 97 13.62 -14.47 -2.61
C GLN A 97 12.14 -14.45 -2.29
N TRP A 98 11.39 -13.45 -2.76
CA TRP A 98 9.95 -13.40 -2.62
C TRP A 98 9.26 -14.58 -3.31
N ILE A 99 9.64 -14.90 -4.56
CA ILE A 99 9.10 -16.06 -5.29
C ILE A 99 9.39 -17.35 -4.54
N LYS A 100 10.63 -17.56 -4.10
CA LYS A 100 11.02 -18.73 -3.30
C LYS A 100 10.20 -18.82 -2.02
N PHE A 101 10.05 -17.71 -1.30
CA PHE A 101 9.22 -17.64 -0.10
C PHE A 101 7.78 -18.04 -0.41
N ALA A 102 7.14 -17.42 -1.41
CA ALA A 102 5.75 -17.70 -1.78
C ALA A 102 5.52 -19.18 -2.17
N ARG A 103 6.53 -19.83 -2.77
CA ARG A 103 6.47 -21.24 -3.21
C ARG A 103 6.67 -22.25 -2.08
N SER A 104 7.39 -21.89 -1.02
CA SER A 104 7.81 -22.84 0.02
C SER A 104 7.20 -22.60 1.39
N THR A 105 6.64 -21.40 1.64
CA THR A 105 6.17 -21.03 2.97
C THR A 105 4.87 -21.75 3.35
N GLU A 106 4.72 -22.02 4.65
CA GLU A 106 3.47 -22.37 5.30
C GLU A 106 3.23 -21.38 6.41
N LEU A 107 2.19 -20.56 6.24
CA LEU A 107 1.87 -19.50 7.17
C LEU A 107 0.76 -19.92 8.12
N ARG A 108 0.71 -19.32 9.30
CA ARG A 108 -0.36 -19.59 10.25
C ARG A 108 -1.71 -19.12 9.71
N PRO A 109 -2.79 -19.83 10.06
CA PRO A 109 -4.13 -19.36 9.74
C PRO A 109 -4.39 -17.93 10.27
N PRO A 110 -5.28 -17.17 9.63
CA PRO A 110 -6.12 -17.57 8.50
C PRO A 110 -5.48 -17.35 7.12
N MET A 111 -4.18 -16.98 7.03
CA MET A 111 -3.52 -16.70 5.76
C MET A 111 -3.59 -17.89 4.81
N PRO A 112 -4.24 -17.77 3.62
CA PRO A 112 -4.37 -18.84 2.64
C PRO A 112 -3.08 -18.98 1.81
N TRP A 113 -1.98 -19.42 2.44
CA TRP A 113 -0.66 -19.57 1.82
C TRP A 113 -0.66 -20.51 0.60
N TRP A 114 -1.60 -21.46 0.54
CA TRP A 114 -1.78 -22.33 -0.63
C TRP A 114 -2.20 -21.56 -1.88
N ALA A 115 -3.03 -20.51 -1.74
CA ALA A 115 -3.39 -19.65 -2.85
C ALA A 115 -2.18 -18.83 -3.33
N LEU A 116 -1.37 -18.32 -2.41
CA LEU A 116 -0.11 -17.65 -2.73
C LEU A 116 0.84 -18.59 -3.48
N ARG A 117 0.98 -19.85 -3.00
CA ARG A 117 1.80 -20.88 -3.63
C ARG A 117 1.32 -21.26 -5.04
N ALA A 118 0.00 -21.22 -5.28
CA ALA A 118 -0.62 -21.55 -6.56
C ALA A 118 -0.51 -20.45 -7.63
N MET A 119 -0.15 -19.23 -7.26
CA MET A 119 0.00 -18.13 -8.23
C MET A 119 1.09 -18.47 -9.25
N SER A 120 0.92 -18.01 -10.49
CA SER A 120 1.99 -18.08 -11.49
C SER A 120 3.21 -17.25 -11.05
N GLU A 121 4.39 -17.60 -11.55
CA GLU A 121 5.60 -16.79 -11.25
C GLU A 121 5.44 -15.35 -11.73
N ALA A 122 4.84 -15.17 -12.91
CA ALA A 122 4.56 -13.84 -13.46
C ALA A 122 3.66 -13.00 -12.53
N ASP A 123 2.64 -13.64 -11.92
CA ASP A 123 1.76 -12.97 -10.96
C ASP A 123 2.48 -12.63 -9.64
N LEU A 124 3.32 -13.54 -9.13
CA LEU A 124 4.14 -13.27 -7.96
C LEU A 124 5.12 -12.11 -8.18
N ARG A 125 5.75 -12.02 -9.37
CA ARG A 125 6.61 -10.90 -9.77
C ARG A 125 5.80 -9.60 -9.85
N ALA A 126 4.62 -9.65 -10.45
CA ALA A 126 3.73 -8.51 -10.56
C ALA A 126 3.32 -7.97 -9.18
N VAL A 127 2.95 -8.87 -8.24
CA VAL A 127 2.65 -8.50 -6.84
C VAL A 127 3.85 -7.83 -6.18
N TYR A 128 5.06 -8.40 -6.32
CA TYR A 128 6.29 -7.83 -5.76
C TYR A 128 6.51 -6.39 -6.24
N ARG A 129 6.43 -6.19 -7.57
CA ARG A 129 6.64 -4.87 -8.20
C ARG A 129 5.57 -3.86 -7.80
N TYR A 130 4.31 -4.30 -7.71
CA TYR A 130 3.23 -3.44 -7.25
C TYR A 130 3.43 -3.01 -5.80
N VAL A 131 3.73 -3.93 -4.88
CA VAL A 131 3.99 -3.58 -3.48
C VAL A 131 5.18 -2.64 -3.37
N GLY A 132 6.25 -2.88 -4.13
CA GLY A 132 7.40 -1.98 -4.21
C GLY A 132 7.05 -0.58 -4.71
N SER A 133 6.14 -0.48 -5.69
CA SER A 133 5.71 0.81 -6.25
C SER A 133 4.90 1.67 -5.28
N LEU A 134 4.22 1.05 -4.30
CA LEU A 134 3.51 1.77 -3.25
C LEU A 134 4.47 2.45 -2.26
N GLY A 135 5.71 1.98 -2.18
CA GLY A 135 6.72 2.44 -1.21
C GLY A 135 6.37 2.07 0.24
N PRO A 136 7.31 2.28 1.18
CA PRO A 136 7.09 1.98 2.58
C PRO A 136 6.04 2.91 3.21
N ALA A 137 5.16 2.35 4.06
CA ALA A 137 4.20 3.11 4.86
C ALA A 137 3.73 2.30 6.07
N GLY A 138 3.22 2.98 7.09
CA GLY A 138 2.72 2.36 8.32
C GLY A 138 3.82 1.81 9.22
N ALA A 139 3.42 1.05 10.24
CA ALA A 139 4.29 0.39 11.21
C ALA A 139 4.26 -1.14 11.03
N PRO A 140 5.23 -1.89 11.57
CA PRO A 140 5.14 -3.34 11.64
C PRO A 140 3.86 -3.78 12.39
N ALA A 141 3.23 -4.85 11.91
CA ALA A 141 2.11 -5.46 12.62
C ALA A 141 2.56 -6.01 14.00
N PRO A 142 1.63 -6.19 14.95
CA PRO A 142 1.94 -6.81 16.24
C PRO A 142 2.55 -8.21 16.07
N ALA A 143 3.35 -8.61 17.06
CA ALA A 143 3.93 -9.95 17.10
C ALA A 143 2.86 -11.01 17.33
N TYR A 144 3.10 -12.21 16.79
CA TYR A 144 2.29 -13.39 17.07
C TYR A 144 2.17 -13.66 18.58
N VAL A 145 0.95 -14.03 19.03
CA VAL A 145 0.67 -14.41 20.43
C VAL A 145 0.34 -15.91 20.49
N PRO A 146 1.06 -16.71 21.29
CA PRO A 146 0.81 -18.15 21.44
C PRO A 146 -0.60 -18.47 21.99
N PRO A 147 -1.12 -19.69 21.78
CA PRO A 147 -2.48 -20.08 22.21
C PRO A 147 -2.74 -19.93 23.71
N ASN A 148 -1.71 -20.11 24.52
CA ASN A 148 -1.77 -20.05 26.00
C ASN A 148 -1.61 -18.62 26.56
N GLN A 149 -1.56 -17.60 25.68
CA GLN A 149 -1.47 -16.20 26.06
C GLN A 149 -2.69 -15.42 25.54
N GLU A 150 -3.14 -14.44 26.31
CA GLU A 150 -4.23 -13.55 25.92
C GLU A 150 -3.69 -12.43 25.04
N PRO A 151 -4.23 -12.24 23.79
CA PRO A 151 -3.86 -11.12 22.95
C PRO A 151 -4.49 -9.82 23.47
N LYS A 152 -3.85 -8.70 23.16
CA LYS A 152 -4.47 -7.38 23.36
C LYS A 152 -5.55 -7.15 22.30
N PRO A 153 -6.71 -6.56 22.65
CA PRO A 153 -7.71 -6.16 21.65
C PRO A 153 -7.15 -5.13 20.64
N PRO A 154 -7.74 -5.04 19.43
CA PRO A 154 -8.87 -5.82 18.94
C PRO A 154 -8.46 -7.18 18.37
N PHE A 155 -9.33 -8.18 18.53
CA PHE A 155 -9.16 -9.48 17.86
C PHE A 155 -10.52 -10.15 17.61
N VAL A 156 -10.58 -11.00 16.58
CA VAL A 156 -11.70 -11.91 16.33
C VAL A 156 -11.28 -13.32 16.71
N THR A 157 -12.23 -14.13 17.20
CA THR A 157 -11.97 -15.51 17.60
C THR A 157 -12.62 -16.48 16.61
N PHE A 158 -11.81 -17.38 16.07
CA PHE A 158 -12.30 -18.52 15.28
C PHE A 158 -12.79 -19.63 16.18
N PRO A 159 -13.87 -20.33 15.80
CA PRO A 159 -14.33 -21.50 16.55
C PRO A 159 -13.24 -22.60 16.53
N ALA A 160 -13.20 -23.40 17.60
CA ALA A 160 -12.41 -24.63 17.58
C ALA A 160 -12.96 -25.57 16.49
N PRO A 161 -12.10 -26.41 15.84
CA PRO A 161 -12.58 -27.44 14.94
C PRO A 161 -13.60 -28.34 15.66
N PRO A 162 -14.61 -28.84 14.94
CA PRO A 162 -15.52 -29.85 15.50
C PRO A 162 -14.72 -31.04 16.03
N LYS A 163 -15.12 -31.57 17.16
CA LYS A 163 -14.55 -32.78 17.72
C LYS A 163 -14.99 -34.03 16.94
#